data_86c0e0b3a8bb952ea5d27460cf8d118b
#
_entry.id   86c0e0b3a8bb952ea5d27460cf8d118b
#
_cell.length_a   1.000
_cell.length_b   1.000
_cell.length_c   1.000
_cell.angle_alpha   90.00
_cell.angle_beta   90.00
_cell.angle_gamma   90.00
#
_symmetry.space_group_name_H-M   'P 1'
#
loop_
_entity.id
_entity.type
_entity.pdbx_description
1 polymer ?
#
loop_
_entity_poly.entity_id
_entity_poly.type
_entity_poly.pdbx_seq_one_letter_code
_entity_poly.pdbx_strand_id
1 'polypeptide(L)'
;MGSCTAGGAYVPAMSDETVIVRNQGTIFLAGPPLVKAATGEVISAEELGGAETHGRKSGVVDHVAENDEHALEIVRSIVANLNTTKPQPLDVREPRAPAYDPAELYGIIPEDVRAPYDVREVIARIVDGSELDEFKALYGCLLYTSPS
;
A
#
# COMPACT_ATOMS: atom_id res chain seq x y z
N MET A 1 -7.42 10.29 -9.27
CA MET A 1 -8.37 11.13 -8.52
C MET A 1 -7.65 11.81 -7.36
N GLY A 2 -6.96 12.90 -7.54
CA GLY A 2 -6.24 13.61 -6.51
C GLY A 2 -4.74 13.67 -6.74
N SER A 3 -4.02 14.24 -5.76
CA SER A 3 -2.59 14.52 -5.89
C SER A 3 -1.75 13.45 -5.20
N CYS A 4 -0.76 12.94 -5.92
CA CYS A 4 0.27 12.03 -5.40
C CYS A 4 1.60 12.78 -5.35
N THR A 5 2.10 13.05 -4.15
CA THR A 5 3.31 13.86 -3.94
C THR A 5 4.38 13.06 -3.19
N ALA A 6 5.63 13.32 -3.50
CA ALA A 6 6.81 12.70 -2.88
C ALA A 6 6.72 11.16 -2.90
N GLY A 7 6.78 10.50 -1.76
CA GLY A 7 6.67 9.05 -1.66
C GLY A 7 5.36 8.48 -2.24
N GLY A 8 4.25 9.23 -2.16
CA GLY A 8 2.97 8.84 -2.76
C GLY A 8 2.99 8.76 -4.29
N ALA A 9 3.93 9.44 -4.95
CA ALA A 9 4.08 9.39 -6.41
C ALA A 9 4.58 8.03 -6.92
N TYR A 10 5.24 7.26 -6.08
CA TYR A 10 5.71 5.91 -6.44
C TYR A 10 4.56 4.92 -6.60
N VAL A 11 3.46 5.09 -5.87
CA VAL A 11 2.32 4.16 -5.94
C VAL A 11 1.77 4.07 -7.37
N PRO A 12 1.32 5.17 -8.01
CA PRO A 12 0.87 5.09 -9.41
C PRO A 12 2.00 4.75 -10.38
N ALA A 13 3.22 5.26 -10.16
CA ALA A 13 4.33 5.03 -11.08
C ALA A 13 4.82 3.58 -11.13
N MET A 14 4.54 2.77 -10.10
CA MET A 14 4.91 1.36 -10.00
C MET A 14 3.72 0.41 -10.15
N SER A 15 2.53 0.92 -10.44
CA SER A 15 1.35 0.11 -10.72
C SER A 15 1.39 -0.44 -12.13
N ASP A 16 0.74 -1.59 -12.36
CA ASP A 16 0.63 -2.21 -13.68
C ASP A 16 -0.19 -1.35 -14.64
N GLU A 17 -1.21 -0.66 -14.11
CA GLU A 17 -2.03 0.28 -14.86
C GLU A 17 -2.39 1.50 -14.03
N THR A 18 -2.27 2.68 -14.62
CA THR A 18 -2.52 3.96 -13.95
C THR A 18 -3.51 4.81 -14.73
N VAL A 19 -4.54 5.29 -14.03
CA VAL A 19 -5.56 6.19 -14.57
C VAL A 19 -5.48 7.55 -13.85
N ILE A 20 -5.31 8.63 -14.60
CA ILE A 20 -5.32 10.00 -14.07
C ILE A 20 -6.54 10.77 -14.56
N VAL A 21 -7.13 11.57 -13.68
CA VAL A 21 -8.24 12.48 -14.04
C VAL A 21 -7.69 13.85 -14.39
N ARG A 22 -8.05 14.34 -15.56
CA ARG A 22 -7.62 15.66 -16.11
C ARG A 22 -7.96 16.80 -15.16
N ASN A 23 -7.04 17.74 -14.96
CA ASN A 23 -7.18 18.90 -14.08
C ASN A 23 -7.49 18.59 -12.60
N GLN A 24 -7.36 17.33 -12.18
CA GLN A 24 -7.64 16.89 -10.81
C GLN A 24 -6.53 16.02 -10.24
N GLY A 25 -6.06 15.06 -11.03
CA GLY A 25 -4.96 14.18 -10.64
C GLY A 25 -3.60 14.80 -10.95
N THR A 26 -2.65 14.67 -10.01
CA THR A 26 -1.25 15.07 -10.24
C THR A 26 -0.29 14.06 -9.64
N ILE A 27 0.84 13.84 -10.29
CA ILE A 27 1.93 12.98 -9.83
C ILE A 27 3.24 13.75 -9.95
N PHE A 28 3.91 14.03 -8.82
CA PHE A 28 5.23 14.65 -8.82
C PHE A 28 6.00 14.36 -7.51
N LEU A 29 7.31 14.32 -7.57
CA LEU A 29 8.15 14.16 -6.38
C LEU A 29 8.20 15.44 -5.54
N ALA A 30 8.27 16.60 -6.23
CA ALA A 30 8.27 17.91 -5.61
C ALA A 30 7.15 18.75 -6.22
N GLY A 31 6.26 19.30 -5.42
CA GLY A 31 5.19 20.18 -5.89
C GLY A 31 5.68 21.57 -6.30
N PRO A 32 4.82 22.38 -6.97
CA PRO A 32 5.18 23.70 -7.48
C PRO A 32 5.88 24.64 -6.50
N PRO A 33 5.50 24.69 -5.19
CA PRO A 33 6.20 25.54 -4.22
C PRO A 33 7.65 25.13 -4.00
N LEU A 34 7.93 23.83 -4.00
CA LEU A 34 9.29 23.33 -3.79
C LEU A 34 10.16 23.51 -5.04
N VAL A 35 9.60 23.33 -6.23
CA VAL A 35 10.25 23.63 -7.52
C VAL A 35 10.65 25.10 -7.56
N LYS A 36 9.71 26.00 -7.22
CA LYS A 36 9.99 27.45 -7.16
C LYS A 36 11.11 27.78 -6.16
N ALA A 37 11.12 27.14 -5.00
CA ALA A 37 12.16 27.39 -3.99
C ALA A 37 13.54 26.86 -4.44
N ALA A 38 13.59 25.76 -5.17
CA ALA A 38 14.84 25.13 -5.60
C ALA A 38 15.44 25.74 -6.87
N THR A 39 14.59 26.08 -7.87
CA THR A 39 15.01 26.49 -9.20
C THR A 39 14.60 27.92 -9.57
N GLY A 40 13.69 28.55 -8.82
CA GLY A 40 13.07 29.83 -9.15
C GLY A 40 11.97 29.72 -10.19
N GLU A 41 11.72 28.57 -10.76
CA GLU A 41 10.72 28.35 -11.80
C GLU A 41 9.29 28.42 -11.23
N VAL A 42 8.41 29.11 -11.94
CA VAL A 42 6.98 29.18 -11.60
C VAL A 42 6.23 28.32 -12.58
N ILE A 43 5.71 27.20 -12.10
CA ILE A 43 4.98 26.21 -12.90
C ILE A 43 3.69 25.81 -12.18
N SER A 44 2.63 25.55 -12.92
CA SER A 44 1.38 25.04 -12.36
C SER A 44 1.48 23.54 -12.02
N ALA A 45 0.60 23.04 -11.14
CA ALA A 45 0.56 21.63 -10.79
C ALA A 45 0.23 20.73 -12.01
N GLU A 46 -0.67 21.21 -12.89
CA GLU A 46 -1.04 20.49 -14.11
C GLU A 46 0.13 20.41 -15.12
N GLU A 47 0.86 21.49 -15.31
CA GLU A 47 2.04 21.52 -16.19
C GLU A 47 3.20 20.68 -15.64
N LEU A 48 3.38 20.70 -14.31
CA LEU A 48 4.45 19.96 -13.64
C LEU A 48 4.22 18.44 -13.67
N GLY A 49 3.02 18.00 -13.35
CA GLY A 49 2.73 16.57 -13.22
C GLY A 49 1.25 16.21 -13.36
N GLY A 50 0.51 16.93 -14.19
CA GLY A 50 -0.88 16.61 -14.50
C GLY A 50 -1.05 15.62 -15.64
N ALA A 51 -2.29 15.43 -16.05
CA ALA A 51 -2.71 14.43 -17.01
C ALA A 51 -2.04 14.55 -18.38
N GLU A 52 -1.90 15.77 -18.91
CA GLU A 52 -1.23 15.99 -20.20
C GLU A 52 0.28 15.69 -20.14
N THR A 53 0.92 16.03 -19.04
CA THR A 53 2.34 15.76 -18.85
C THR A 53 2.60 14.26 -18.77
N HIS A 54 1.86 13.54 -17.95
CA HIS A 54 2.11 12.10 -17.72
C HIS A 54 1.51 11.21 -18.81
N GLY A 55 0.38 11.59 -19.39
CA GLY A 55 -0.25 10.81 -20.44
C GLY A 55 0.39 10.99 -21.83
N ARG A 56 1.14 12.09 -22.08
CA ARG A 56 1.70 12.37 -23.42
C ARG A 56 3.21 12.53 -23.47
N LYS A 57 3.84 12.98 -22.37
CA LYS A 57 5.29 13.28 -22.37
C LYS A 57 6.10 12.24 -21.61
N SER A 58 5.74 11.93 -20.37
CA SER A 58 6.52 11.03 -19.52
C SER A 58 6.13 9.56 -19.64
N GLY A 59 4.89 9.26 -20.01
CA GLY A 59 4.38 7.89 -20.09
C GLY A 59 4.21 7.20 -18.72
N VAL A 60 4.19 7.95 -17.63
CA VAL A 60 3.96 7.41 -16.27
C VAL A 60 2.50 6.99 -16.07
N VAL A 61 1.60 7.55 -16.88
CA VAL A 61 0.16 7.26 -16.82
C VAL A 61 -0.28 6.61 -18.13
N ASP A 62 -1.02 5.51 -18.01
CA ASP A 62 -1.50 4.72 -19.14
C ASP A 62 -2.81 5.28 -19.70
N HIS A 63 -3.68 5.79 -18.83
CA HIS A 63 -5.00 6.28 -19.22
C HIS A 63 -5.30 7.66 -18.65
N VAL A 64 -5.88 8.53 -19.49
CA VAL A 64 -6.36 9.87 -19.09
C VAL A 64 -7.88 9.87 -19.10
N ALA A 65 -8.50 10.18 -17.97
CA ALA A 65 -9.94 10.31 -17.81
C ALA A 65 -10.35 11.79 -17.73
N GLU A 66 -11.51 12.12 -18.26
CA GLU A 66 -12.04 13.49 -18.23
C GLU A 66 -12.64 13.86 -16.87
N ASN A 67 -13.17 12.86 -16.13
CA ASN A 67 -13.77 13.00 -14.81
C ASN A 67 -13.71 11.67 -14.06
N ASP A 68 -14.20 11.64 -12.83
CA ASP A 68 -14.18 10.46 -11.96
C ASP A 68 -15.04 9.32 -12.50
N GLU A 69 -16.18 9.61 -13.13
CA GLU A 69 -17.07 8.60 -13.73
C GLU A 69 -16.35 7.89 -14.88
N HIS A 70 -15.73 8.66 -15.78
CA HIS A 70 -14.93 8.12 -16.88
C HIS A 70 -13.74 7.30 -16.35
N ALA A 71 -13.09 7.74 -15.28
CA ALA A 71 -12.00 6.97 -14.66
C ALA A 71 -12.49 5.61 -14.14
N LEU A 72 -13.67 5.56 -13.53
CA LEU A 72 -14.27 4.30 -13.07
C LEU A 72 -14.67 3.37 -14.22
N GLU A 73 -15.13 3.92 -15.34
CA GLU A 73 -15.42 3.15 -16.56
C GLU A 73 -14.15 2.51 -17.12
N ILE A 74 -13.06 3.29 -17.23
CA ILE A 74 -11.75 2.78 -17.66
C ILE A 74 -11.28 1.65 -16.73
N VAL A 75 -11.31 1.85 -15.41
CA VAL A 75 -10.88 0.82 -14.43
C VAL A 75 -11.74 -0.44 -14.55
N ARG A 76 -13.06 -0.33 -14.72
CA ARG A 76 -13.92 -1.49 -14.94
C ARG A 76 -13.55 -2.25 -16.22
N SER A 77 -13.23 -1.53 -17.31
CA SER A 77 -12.76 -2.14 -18.56
C SER A 77 -11.42 -2.86 -18.35
N ILE A 78 -10.46 -2.24 -17.66
CA ILE A 78 -9.18 -2.86 -17.34
C ILE A 78 -9.41 -4.17 -16.58
N VAL A 79 -10.19 -4.13 -15.50
CA VAL A 79 -10.48 -5.31 -14.67
C VAL A 79 -11.19 -6.40 -15.46
N ALA A 80 -12.12 -6.04 -16.36
CA ALA A 80 -12.80 -7.00 -17.23
C ALA A 80 -11.84 -7.72 -18.19
N ASN A 81 -10.79 -7.03 -18.63
CA ASN A 81 -9.80 -7.56 -19.55
C ASN A 81 -8.70 -8.40 -18.87
N LEU A 82 -8.56 -8.32 -17.54
CA LEU A 82 -7.55 -9.10 -16.82
C LEU A 82 -7.75 -10.62 -16.93
N ASN A 83 -8.97 -11.07 -17.22
CA ASN A 83 -9.29 -12.49 -17.46
C ASN A 83 -8.82 -13.42 -16.32
N THR A 84 -8.75 -12.87 -15.11
CA THR A 84 -8.22 -13.56 -13.93
C THR A 84 -9.28 -14.43 -13.26
N THR A 85 -9.76 -15.44 -13.94
CA THR A 85 -10.31 -16.62 -13.26
C THR A 85 -9.16 -17.63 -13.08
N LYS A 86 -8.25 -17.34 -12.17
CA LYS A 86 -7.37 -18.40 -11.66
C LYS A 86 -7.97 -18.93 -10.37
N PRO A 87 -8.59 -20.11 -10.35
CA PRO A 87 -8.66 -20.87 -9.13
C PRO A 87 -7.20 -21.21 -8.79
N GLN A 88 -6.57 -20.43 -7.91
CA GLN A 88 -5.39 -20.95 -7.23
C GLN A 88 -5.95 -21.92 -6.20
N PRO A 89 -5.70 -23.23 -6.34
CA PRO A 89 -5.94 -24.12 -5.23
C PRO A 89 -5.02 -23.66 -4.11
N LEU A 90 -5.59 -23.06 -3.08
CA LEU A 90 -4.89 -22.85 -1.83
C LEU A 90 -4.59 -24.23 -1.29
N ASP A 91 -3.34 -24.51 -0.98
CA ASP A 91 -2.96 -25.69 -0.25
C ASP A 91 -3.47 -25.55 1.20
N VAL A 92 -4.72 -25.91 1.39
CA VAL A 92 -5.39 -25.85 2.69
C VAL A 92 -5.10 -27.13 3.42
N ARG A 93 -4.43 -27.03 4.57
CA ARG A 93 -4.21 -28.15 5.50
C ARG A 93 -5.33 -28.21 6.53
N GLU A 94 -5.52 -29.38 7.10
CA GLU A 94 -6.41 -29.53 8.24
C GLU A 94 -5.94 -28.64 9.40
N PRO A 95 -6.83 -27.83 9.99
CA PRO A 95 -6.48 -26.93 11.07
C PRO A 95 -6.05 -27.74 12.32
N ARG A 96 -5.03 -27.26 13.00
CA ARG A 96 -4.53 -27.85 14.25
C ARG A 96 -4.71 -26.85 15.38
N ALA A 97 -5.23 -27.31 16.50
CA ALA A 97 -5.32 -26.45 17.68
C ALA A 97 -3.92 -25.94 18.09
N PRO A 98 -3.79 -24.70 18.57
CA PRO A 98 -2.56 -24.21 19.17
C PRO A 98 -2.08 -25.15 20.28
N ALA A 99 -0.77 -25.27 20.45
CA ALA A 99 -0.18 -26.09 21.53
C ALA A 99 -0.34 -25.44 22.91
N TYR A 100 -0.58 -24.13 22.95
CA TYR A 100 -0.83 -23.34 24.16
C TYR A 100 -2.29 -22.89 24.22
N ASP A 101 -2.83 -22.80 25.42
CA ASP A 101 -4.22 -22.39 25.62
C ASP A 101 -4.43 -20.91 25.24
N PRO A 102 -5.34 -20.59 24.29
CA PRO A 102 -5.67 -19.22 23.97
C PRO A 102 -6.15 -18.36 25.15
N ALA A 103 -6.71 -18.97 26.20
CA ALA A 103 -7.12 -18.24 27.39
C ALA A 103 -5.95 -17.60 28.16
N GLU A 104 -4.72 -18.10 27.99
CA GLU A 104 -3.51 -17.52 28.58
C GLU A 104 -3.20 -16.11 28.04
N LEU A 105 -3.80 -15.70 26.89
CA LEU A 105 -3.66 -14.34 26.34
C LEU A 105 -4.06 -13.26 27.35
N TYR A 106 -5.02 -13.53 28.22
CA TYR A 106 -5.42 -12.61 29.30
C TYR A 106 -4.32 -12.33 30.31
N GLY A 107 -3.32 -13.20 30.44
CA GLY A 107 -2.18 -13.02 31.34
C GLY A 107 -0.92 -12.53 30.63
N ILE A 108 -0.85 -12.63 29.29
CA ILE A 108 0.32 -12.26 28.48
C ILE A 108 0.25 -10.80 28.05
N ILE A 109 -0.94 -10.35 27.64
CA ILE A 109 -1.15 -8.97 27.17
C ILE A 109 -1.30 -8.07 28.42
N PRO A 110 -0.36 -7.12 28.64
CA PRO A 110 -0.42 -6.26 29.80
C PRO A 110 -1.58 -5.25 29.71
N GLU A 111 -2.14 -4.87 30.85
CA GLU A 111 -3.18 -3.82 30.92
C GLU A 111 -2.60 -2.44 30.55
N ASP A 112 -1.34 -2.17 30.91
CA ASP A 112 -0.65 -0.95 30.47
C ASP A 112 -0.17 -1.11 29.04
N VAL A 113 -0.76 -0.35 28.12
CA VAL A 113 -0.42 -0.34 26.69
C VAL A 113 1.03 0.07 26.39
N ARG A 114 1.73 0.63 27.39
CA ARG A 114 3.16 0.97 27.29
C ARG A 114 4.09 -0.13 27.74
N ALA A 115 3.58 -1.16 28.40
CA ALA A 115 4.38 -2.27 28.83
C ALA A 115 4.71 -3.18 27.62
N PRO A 116 5.99 -3.49 27.38
CA PRO A 116 6.37 -4.38 26.30
C PRO A 116 5.95 -5.81 26.61
N TYR A 117 5.58 -6.56 25.57
CA TYR A 117 5.36 -8.00 25.63
C TYR A 117 5.89 -8.67 24.35
N ASP A 118 6.21 -9.95 24.43
CA ASP A 118 6.65 -10.70 23.27
C ASP A 118 5.45 -11.14 22.43
N VAL A 119 5.32 -10.57 21.23
CA VAL A 119 4.21 -10.88 20.32
C VAL A 119 4.24 -12.34 19.84
N ARG A 120 5.39 -13.05 19.91
CA ARG A 120 5.50 -14.47 19.59
C ARG A 120 4.65 -15.32 20.56
N GLU A 121 4.56 -14.90 21.82
CA GLU A 121 3.69 -15.53 22.81
C GLU A 121 2.20 -15.44 22.42
N VAL A 122 1.81 -14.29 21.84
CA VAL A 122 0.44 -14.11 21.32
C VAL A 122 0.22 -14.99 20.10
N ILE A 123 1.15 -14.96 19.14
CA ILE A 123 1.07 -15.74 17.91
C ILE A 123 0.99 -17.24 18.23
N ALA A 124 1.80 -17.75 19.15
CA ALA A 124 1.82 -19.15 19.55
C ALA A 124 0.48 -19.68 20.09
N ARG A 125 -0.43 -18.78 20.54
CA ARG A 125 -1.76 -19.13 21.03
C ARG A 125 -2.88 -18.93 20.01
N ILE A 126 -2.51 -18.50 18.79
CA ILE A 126 -3.49 -18.21 17.72
C ILE A 126 -3.27 -19.13 16.52
N VAL A 127 -2.01 -19.38 16.15
CA VAL A 127 -1.68 -20.11 14.93
C VAL A 127 -1.74 -21.63 15.12
N ASP A 128 -1.98 -22.34 14.04
CA ASP A 128 -2.07 -23.79 13.99
C ASP A 128 -0.82 -24.47 14.53
N GLY A 129 -1.01 -25.30 15.55
CA GLY A 129 0.07 -26.05 16.20
C GLY A 129 1.13 -25.20 16.89
N SER A 130 0.89 -23.90 17.06
CA SER A 130 1.85 -22.91 17.57
C SER A 130 3.13 -22.79 16.73
N GLU A 131 3.06 -23.15 15.44
CA GLU A 131 4.19 -23.09 14.53
C GLU A 131 4.27 -21.73 13.84
N LEU A 132 5.41 -21.05 13.96
CA LEU A 132 5.71 -19.76 13.32
C LEU A 132 7.01 -19.87 12.54
N ASP A 133 6.94 -19.58 11.24
CA ASP A 133 8.12 -19.33 10.41
C ASP A 133 8.39 -17.84 10.36
N GLU A 134 9.34 -17.38 11.17
CA GLU A 134 9.63 -15.96 11.34
C GLU A 134 10.59 -15.45 10.26
N PHE A 135 10.06 -14.73 9.27
CA PHE A 135 10.87 -14.10 8.25
C PHE A 135 11.71 -12.93 8.82
N LYS A 136 13.03 -12.97 8.60
CA LYS A 136 13.97 -11.93 9.04
C LYS A 136 13.94 -11.65 10.54
N ALA A 137 13.91 -12.68 11.38
CA ALA A 137 13.81 -12.61 12.83
C ALA A 137 14.78 -11.65 13.53
N LEU A 138 15.95 -11.39 12.93
CA LEU A 138 16.99 -10.50 13.47
C LEU A 138 17.00 -9.09 12.83
N TYR A 139 16.10 -8.82 11.90
CA TYR A 139 16.09 -7.56 11.18
C TYR A 139 14.92 -6.67 11.56
N GLY A 140 15.22 -5.46 12.05
CA GLY A 140 14.25 -4.38 12.17
C GLY A 140 13.15 -4.55 13.22
N CYS A 141 13.26 -5.51 14.13
CA CYS A 141 12.28 -5.73 15.21
C CYS A 141 10.82 -5.73 14.71
N LEU A 142 10.53 -6.38 13.59
CA LEU A 142 9.22 -6.34 12.95
C LEU A 142 8.08 -6.87 13.82
N LEU A 143 8.39 -7.73 14.78
CA LEU A 143 7.43 -8.32 15.73
C LEU A 143 7.56 -7.75 17.14
N TYR A 144 8.41 -6.76 17.36
CA TYR A 144 8.63 -6.15 18.66
C TYR A 144 7.92 -4.80 18.76
N THR A 145 6.86 -4.72 19.52
CA THR A 145 6.23 -3.44 19.86
C THR A 145 7.02 -2.80 21.02
N SER A 146 8.12 -2.10 20.70
CA SER A 146 8.75 -1.21 21.65
C SER A 146 8.01 0.13 21.61
N PRO A 147 7.51 0.64 22.73
CA PRO A 147 7.08 2.03 22.77
C PRO A 147 8.31 2.92 22.62
N SER A 148 8.35 3.72 21.55
CA SER A 148 9.30 4.83 21.39
C SER A 148 8.91 6.00 22.26
#